data_bdec252e400db3b2911661bf53721f94
#
_entry.id   bdec252e400db3b2911661bf53721f94
#
_cell.length_a   1.000
_cell.length_b   1.000
_cell.length_c   1.000
_cell.angle_alpha   90.00
_cell.angle_beta   90.00
_cell.angle_gamma   90.00
#
_symmetry.space_group_name_H-M   'P 1'
#
loop_
_entity.id
_entity.type
_entity.pdbx_description
1 polymer ?
#
loop_
_entity_poly.entity_id
_entity_poly.type
_entity_poly.pdbx_seq_one_letter_code
_entity_poly.pdbx_strand_id
1 'polypeptide(L)'
;MKLRGAWGHEAPALAQVHAAAFDHAWSAAEIAQLLDGPGGFALLVETDTPLAFILCRAVAGEAEILTLAVDPAARRRGLARALVEAAAGAARMAGADVMFLEVAHDNLPALGLYEAAGFERAGLRRGYYDRGAAGSADAVVMRLDLGRET
;
A
#
# COMPACT_ATOMS: atom_id res chain seq x y z
N MET A 1 0.02 -16.21 12.62
CA MET A 1 0.08 -15.36 11.42
C MET A 1 1.52 -15.06 11.07
N LYS A 2 1.82 -15.02 9.80
CA LYS A 2 3.18 -14.81 9.32
C LYS A 2 3.20 -13.62 8.35
N LEU A 3 4.12 -12.68 8.57
CA LEU A 3 4.39 -11.58 7.65
C LEU A 3 5.66 -11.90 6.88
N ARG A 4 5.59 -11.83 5.55
CA ARG A 4 6.72 -12.16 4.68
C ARG A 4 6.66 -11.41 3.35
N GLY A 5 7.76 -11.42 2.63
CA GLY A 5 7.80 -10.92 1.26
C GLY A 5 6.98 -11.80 0.32
N ALA A 6 6.38 -11.19 -0.68
CA ALA A 6 5.63 -11.87 -1.72
C ALA A 6 6.40 -11.85 -3.05
N TRP A 7 6.20 -12.87 -3.86
CA TRP A 7 6.85 -13.03 -5.16
C TRP A 7 5.86 -12.79 -6.30
N GLY A 8 6.36 -12.46 -7.49
CA GLY A 8 5.52 -12.18 -8.65
C GLY A 8 4.55 -13.30 -9.01
N HIS A 9 4.94 -14.57 -8.83
CA HIS A 9 4.07 -15.71 -9.12
C HIS A 9 2.89 -15.81 -8.15
N GLU A 10 2.90 -15.07 -7.05
CA GLU A 10 1.80 -15.02 -6.09
C GLU A 10 0.74 -13.98 -6.44
N ALA A 11 0.93 -13.22 -7.52
CA ALA A 11 -0.01 -12.17 -7.92
C ALA A 11 -1.48 -12.63 -8.00
N PRO A 12 -1.80 -13.85 -8.48
CA PRO A 12 -3.20 -14.31 -8.45
C PRO A 12 -3.81 -14.34 -7.05
N ALA A 13 -3.05 -14.80 -6.05
CA ALA A 13 -3.53 -14.82 -4.66
C ALA A 13 -3.69 -13.41 -4.10
N LEU A 14 -2.76 -12.51 -4.41
CA LEU A 14 -2.85 -11.11 -4.00
C LEU A 14 -4.05 -10.42 -4.66
N ALA A 15 -4.32 -10.72 -5.93
CA ALA A 15 -5.47 -10.18 -6.64
C ALA A 15 -6.80 -10.59 -5.98
N GLN A 16 -6.87 -11.81 -5.43
CA GLN A 16 -8.06 -12.25 -4.69
C GLN A 16 -8.28 -11.41 -3.43
N VAL A 17 -7.21 -11.13 -2.69
CA VAL A 17 -7.30 -10.26 -1.51
C VAL A 17 -7.73 -8.85 -1.92
N HIS A 18 -7.18 -8.33 -3.00
CA HIS A 18 -7.53 -7.01 -3.51
C HIS A 18 -9.01 -6.93 -3.90
N ALA A 19 -9.50 -7.95 -4.63
CA ALA A 19 -10.89 -8.01 -5.06
C ALA A 19 -11.87 -8.09 -3.88
N ALA A 20 -11.48 -8.73 -2.79
CA ALA A 20 -12.32 -8.78 -1.59
C ALA A 20 -12.39 -7.44 -0.86
N ALA A 21 -11.38 -6.59 -1.04
CA ALA A 21 -11.24 -5.32 -0.31
C ALA A 21 -11.70 -4.10 -1.11
N PHE A 22 -11.70 -4.15 -2.45
CA PHE A 22 -11.96 -3.00 -3.32
C PHE A 22 -13.01 -3.31 -4.37
N ASP A 23 -13.87 -2.32 -4.67
CA ASP A 23 -14.86 -2.43 -5.74
C ASP A 23 -14.21 -2.43 -7.13
N HIS A 24 -13.15 -1.66 -7.31
CA HIS A 24 -12.36 -1.60 -8.55
C HIS A 24 -11.02 -2.28 -8.32
N ALA A 25 -11.06 -3.60 -8.30
CA ALA A 25 -9.88 -4.40 -7.97
C ALA A 25 -8.86 -4.41 -9.11
N TRP A 26 -7.59 -4.45 -8.73
CA TRP A 26 -6.49 -4.67 -9.66
C TRP A 26 -6.42 -6.15 -10.07
N SER A 27 -6.10 -6.38 -11.33
CA SER A 27 -5.92 -7.74 -11.85
C SER A 27 -4.60 -8.35 -11.38
N ALA A 28 -4.51 -9.67 -11.45
CA ALA A 28 -3.26 -10.36 -11.18
C ALA A 28 -2.13 -9.89 -12.11
N ALA A 29 -2.46 -9.62 -13.39
CA ALA A 29 -1.47 -9.12 -14.36
C ALA A 29 -0.93 -7.74 -13.97
N GLU A 30 -1.81 -6.84 -13.52
CA GLU A 30 -1.39 -5.52 -13.07
C GLU A 30 -0.49 -5.60 -11.83
N ILE A 31 -0.86 -6.44 -10.86
CA ILE A 31 -0.06 -6.63 -9.64
C ILE A 31 1.30 -7.24 -10.00
N ALA A 32 1.32 -8.27 -10.85
CA ALA A 32 2.56 -8.91 -11.28
C ALA A 32 3.48 -7.92 -12.00
N GLN A 33 2.93 -7.10 -12.88
CA GLN A 33 3.70 -6.11 -13.63
C GLN A 33 4.36 -5.08 -12.71
N LEU A 34 3.65 -4.61 -11.70
CA LEU A 34 4.21 -3.66 -10.74
C LEU A 34 5.25 -4.32 -9.83
N LEU A 35 4.96 -5.54 -9.37
CA LEU A 35 5.85 -6.27 -8.48
C LEU A 35 7.15 -6.68 -9.16
N ASP A 36 7.09 -7.07 -10.43
CA ASP A 36 8.25 -7.49 -11.22
C ASP A 36 8.99 -6.29 -11.86
N GLY A 37 8.39 -5.10 -11.83
CA GLY A 37 9.00 -3.89 -12.35
C GLY A 37 10.12 -3.33 -11.46
N PRO A 38 10.82 -2.29 -11.94
CA PRO A 38 11.93 -1.70 -11.20
C PRO A 38 11.51 -1.25 -9.80
N GLY A 39 12.20 -1.74 -8.77
CA GLY A 39 11.97 -1.35 -7.39
C GLY A 39 10.69 -1.89 -6.77
N GLY A 40 9.90 -2.68 -7.49
CA GLY A 40 8.66 -3.26 -6.97
C GLY A 40 8.92 -4.27 -5.87
N PHE A 41 8.15 -4.20 -4.79
CA PHE A 41 8.16 -5.22 -3.75
C PHE A 41 6.80 -5.28 -3.06
N ALA A 42 6.51 -6.43 -2.50
CA ALA A 42 5.27 -6.62 -1.74
C ALA A 42 5.53 -7.45 -0.48
N LEU A 43 4.76 -7.16 0.54
CA LEU A 43 4.74 -7.93 1.78
C LEU A 43 3.32 -8.41 2.00
N LEU A 44 3.17 -9.59 2.57
CA LEU A 44 1.85 -10.13 2.88
C LEU A 44 1.82 -10.69 4.30
N VAL A 45 0.60 -10.79 4.83
CA VAL A 45 0.31 -11.50 6.07
C VAL A 45 -0.57 -12.68 5.72
N GLU A 46 -0.21 -13.85 6.21
CA GLU A 46 -0.95 -15.08 5.93
C GLU A 46 -1.12 -15.97 7.15
N THR A 47 -2.15 -16.80 7.09
CA THR A 47 -2.28 -18.02 7.87
C THR A 47 -2.15 -19.17 6.88
N ASP A 48 -3.22 -19.84 6.52
CA ASP A 48 -3.20 -20.83 5.44
C ASP A 48 -3.25 -20.18 4.06
N THR A 49 -3.85 -18.98 3.98
CA THR A 49 -3.95 -18.17 2.77
C THR A 49 -3.60 -16.73 3.10
N PRO A 50 -3.24 -15.92 2.09
CA PRO A 50 -3.01 -14.48 2.31
C PRO A 50 -4.27 -13.78 2.82
N LEU A 51 -4.09 -12.96 3.85
CA LEU A 51 -5.15 -12.16 4.48
C LEU A 51 -5.05 -10.68 4.15
N ALA A 52 -3.84 -10.21 3.87
CA ALA A 52 -3.57 -8.80 3.62
C ALA A 52 -2.24 -8.68 2.88
N PHE A 53 -2.08 -7.63 2.10
CA PHE A 53 -0.79 -7.32 1.49
C PHE A 53 -0.62 -5.83 1.26
N ILE A 54 0.63 -5.43 1.11
CA ILE A 54 1.03 -4.09 0.69
C ILE A 54 1.96 -4.22 -0.52
N LEU A 55 1.73 -3.40 -1.54
CA LEU A 55 2.55 -3.36 -2.74
C LEU A 55 3.18 -1.98 -2.83
N CYS A 56 4.48 -1.96 -3.00
CA CYS A 56 5.27 -0.74 -2.98
C CYS A 56 6.28 -0.73 -4.13
N ARG A 57 6.86 0.44 -4.33
CA ARG A 57 7.97 0.63 -5.25
C ARG A 57 8.99 1.55 -4.59
N ALA A 58 10.28 1.20 -4.67
CA ALA A 58 11.37 2.02 -4.17
C ALA A 58 12.40 2.21 -5.29
N VAL A 59 12.54 3.44 -5.76
CA VAL A 59 13.44 3.81 -6.87
C VAL A 59 14.08 5.16 -6.57
N ALA A 60 15.38 5.25 -6.77
CA ALA A 60 16.12 6.52 -6.71
C ALA A 60 15.94 7.28 -5.39
N GLY A 61 15.92 6.57 -4.28
CA GLY A 61 15.81 7.19 -2.95
C GLY A 61 14.40 7.50 -2.50
N GLU A 62 13.40 7.21 -3.32
CA GLU A 62 12.00 7.43 -2.99
C GLU A 62 11.22 6.12 -3.00
N ALA A 63 10.34 5.95 -2.05
CA ALA A 63 9.41 4.83 -2.01
C ALA A 63 7.97 5.33 -2.13
N GLU A 64 7.12 4.45 -2.62
CA GLU A 64 5.69 4.73 -2.75
C GLU A 64 4.88 3.50 -2.36
N ILE A 65 3.85 3.70 -1.55
CA ILE A 65 2.83 2.67 -1.34
C ILE A 65 1.85 2.76 -2.51
N LEU A 66 1.76 1.69 -3.30
CA LEU A 66 0.89 1.63 -4.47
C LEU A 66 -0.51 1.15 -4.10
N THR A 67 -0.60 0.14 -3.25
CA THR A 67 -1.87 -0.34 -2.71
C THR A 67 -1.65 -1.10 -1.41
N LEU A 68 -2.69 -1.12 -0.59
CA LEU A 68 -2.75 -1.85 0.67
C LEU A 68 -4.15 -2.45 0.77
N ALA A 69 -4.24 -3.76 0.86
CA ALA A 69 -5.50 -4.48 0.90
C ALA A 69 -5.55 -5.42 2.10
N VAL A 70 -6.67 -5.41 2.81
CA VAL A 70 -6.93 -6.33 3.93
C VAL A 70 -8.26 -7.00 3.66
N ASP A 71 -8.27 -8.33 3.66
CA ASP A 71 -9.52 -9.08 3.56
C ASP A 71 -10.48 -8.57 4.64
N PRO A 72 -11.74 -8.24 4.28
CA PRO A 72 -12.71 -7.73 5.26
C PRO A 72 -12.86 -8.62 6.50
N ALA A 73 -12.75 -9.93 6.33
CA ALA A 73 -12.83 -10.88 7.45
C ALA A 73 -11.64 -10.81 8.40
N ALA A 74 -10.54 -10.20 7.97
CA ALA A 74 -9.31 -10.07 8.76
C ALA A 74 -9.08 -8.65 9.30
N ARG A 75 -10.03 -7.74 9.14
CA ARG A 75 -9.92 -6.36 9.63
C ARG A 75 -9.92 -6.31 11.16
N ARG A 76 -9.44 -5.18 11.70
CA ARG A 76 -9.35 -4.90 13.14
C ARG A 76 -8.39 -5.81 13.89
N ARG A 77 -7.38 -6.34 13.19
CA ARG A 77 -6.32 -7.17 13.79
C ARG A 77 -4.96 -6.49 13.75
N GLY A 78 -4.91 -5.21 13.32
CA GLY A 78 -3.66 -4.48 13.19
C GLY A 78 -2.81 -4.89 12.00
N LEU A 79 -3.34 -5.61 11.02
CA LEU A 79 -2.57 -6.12 9.87
C LEU A 79 -2.09 -5.00 8.96
N ALA A 80 -2.95 -4.02 8.68
CA ALA A 80 -2.59 -2.88 7.84
C ALA A 80 -1.44 -2.10 8.45
N ARG A 81 -1.50 -1.80 9.75
CA ARG A 81 -0.44 -1.09 10.46
C ARG A 81 0.87 -1.84 10.42
N ALA A 82 0.82 -3.15 10.68
CA ALA A 82 2.00 -4.00 10.65
C ALA A 82 2.65 -4.00 9.25
N LEU A 83 1.83 -4.07 8.19
CA LEU A 83 2.33 -4.02 6.82
C LEU A 83 2.95 -2.67 6.49
N VAL A 84 2.33 -1.57 6.89
CA VAL A 84 2.89 -0.23 6.64
C VAL A 84 4.25 -0.07 7.34
N GLU A 85 4.35 -0.48 8.59
CA GLU A 85 5.61 -0.41 9.33
C GLU A 85 6.70 -1.29 8.72
N ALA A 86 6.35 -2.51 8.32
CA ALA A 86 7.30 -3.41 7.67
C ALA A 86 7.73 -2.90 6.29
N ALA A 87 6.79 -2.33 5.52
CA ALA A 87 7.11 -1.75 4.22
C ALA A 87 8.03 -0.53 4.33
N ALA A 88 7.83 0.31 5.33
CA ALA A 88 8.71 1.46 5.60
C ALA A 88 10.14 0.98 5.92
N GLY A 89 10.25 -0.07 6.73
CA GLY A 89 11.55 -0.68 7.04
C GLY A 89 12.22 -1.26 5.81
N ALA A 90 11.48 -1.98 4.96
CA ALA A 90 12.00 -2.53 3.72
C ALA A 90 12.43 -1.44 2.74
N ALA A 91 11.65 -0.37 2.62
CA ALA A 91 12.01 0.77 1.78
C ALA A 91 13.30 1.44 2.24
N ARG A 92 13.45 1.62 3.55
CA ARG A 92 14.69 2.17 4.12
C ARG A 92 15.90 1.29 3.81
N MET A 93 15.75 -0.01 3.95
CA MET A 93 16.80 -0.98 3.62
C MET A 93 17.17 -0.95 2.14
N ALA A 94 16.22 -0.60 1.28
CA ALA A 94 16.45 -0.43 -0.16
C ALA A 94 17.05 0.93 -0.51
N GLY A 95 17.33 1.79 0.47
CA GLY A 95 17.97 3.09 0.26
C GLY A 95 17.01 4.26 0.11
N ALA A 96 15.70 4.07 0.37
CA ALA A 96 14.76 5.17 0.30
C ALA A 96 14.87 6.08 1.53
N ASP A 97 14.83 7.37 1.30
CA ASP A 97 14.85 8.41 2.34
C ASP A 97 13.44 8.86 2.71
N VAL A 98 12.50 8.64 1.83
CA VAL A 98 11.13 9.14 1.97
C VAL A 98 10.16 8.14 1.34
N MET A 99 8.96 8.06 1.91
CA MET A 99 7.88 7.22 1.40
C MET A 99 6.63 8.07 1.20
N PHE A 100 6.02 7.92 0.04
CA PHE A 100 4.80 8.63 -0.33
C PHE A 100 3.65 7.67 -0.52
N LEU A 101 2.44 8.20 -0.43
CA LEU A 101 1.22 7.53 -0.84
C LEU A 101 0.18 8.56 -1.26
N GLU A 102 -0.84 8.10 -1.96
CA GLU A 102 -2.01 8.89 -2.28
C GLU A 102 -3.25 8.17 -1.75
N VAL A 103 -4.15 8.91 -1.14
CA VAL A 103 -5.36 8.39 -0.54
C VAL A 103 -6.52 9.34 -0.80
N ALA A 104 -7.73 8.82 -1.08
CA ALA A 104 -8.89 9.66 -1.29
C ALA A 104 -9.16 10.51 -0.03
N HIS A 105 -9.46 11.79 -0.24
CA HIS A 105 -9.61 12.76 0.85
C HIS A 105 -10.71 12.38 1.85
N ASP A 106 -11.68 11.60 1.42
CA ASP A 106 -12.81 11.18 2.25
C ASP A 106 -12.65 9.76 2.82
N ASN A 107 -11.52 9.12 2.56
CA ASN A 107 -11.21 7.82 3.17
C ASN A 107 -10.62 8.04 4.56
N LEU A 108 -11.48 8.36 5.52
CA LEU A 108 -11.05 8.71 6.88
C LEU A 108 -10.33 7.57 7.60
N PRO A 109 -10.76 6.30 7.49
CA PRO A 109 -10.02 5.20 8.10
C PRO A 109 -8.58 5.08 7.59
N ALA A 110 -8.37 5.22 6.28
CA ALA A 110 -7.02 5.15 5.70
C ALA A 110 -6.17 6.34 6.12
N LEU A 111 -6.73 7.56 6.09
CA LEU A 111 -6.00 8.75 6.57
C LEU A 111 -5.56 8.57 8.02
N GLY A 112 -6.44 8.08 8.88
CA GLY A 112 -6.11 7.83 10.28
C GLY A 112 -5.02 6.77 10.45
N LEU A 113 -5.07 5.70 9.67
CA LEU A 113 -4.05 4.65 9.66
C LEU A 113 -2.67 5.22 9.32
N TYR A 114 -2.58 5.98 8.24
CA TYR A 114 -1.29 6.52 7.80
C TYR A 114 -0.78 7.61 8.73
N GLU A 115 -1.65 8.47 9.24
CA GLU A 115 -1.25 9.47 10.22
C GLU A 115 -0.72 8.81 11.51
N ALA A 116 -1.38 7.74 11.96
CA ALA A 116 -0.91 6.97 13.13
C ALA A 116 0.44 6.30 12.87
N ALA A 117 0.75 5.96 11.62
CA ALA A 117 2.04 5.41 11.21
C ALA A 117 3.13 6.48 11.02
N GLY A 118 2.80 7.75 11.19
CA GLY A 118 3.75 8.85 11.10
C GLY A 118 3.74 9.63 9.80
N PHE A 119 2.86 9.28 8.86
CA PHE A 119 2.73 10.03 7.62
C PHE A 119 2.10 11.39 7.87
N GLU A 120 2.55 12.40 7.15
CA GLU A 120 2.01 13.75 7.18
C GLU A 120 1.43 14.11 5.82
N ARG A 121 0.41 14.97 5.81
CA ARG A 121 -0.16 15.48 4.56
C ARG A 121 0.85 16.39 3.89
N ALA A 122 1.12 16.13 2.62
CA ALA A 122 2.14 16.86 1.85
C ALA A 122 1.57 17.54 0.61
N GLY A 123 0.36 17.21 0.19
CA GLY A 123 -0.23 17.81 -0.99
C GLY A 123 -1.62 17.27 -1.29
N LEU A 124 -2.20 17.79 -2.37
CA LEU A 124 -3.53 17.44 -2.82
C LEU A 124 -3.51 17.31 -4.35
N ARG A 125 -4.04 16.21 -4.87
CA ARG A 125 -4.27 16.02 -6.31
C ARG A 125 -5.77 16.08 -6.56
N ARG A 126 -6.23 17.16 -7.15
CA ARG A 126 -7.65 17.40 -7.39
C ARG A 126 -8.19 16.46 -8.46
N GLY A 127 -9.36 15.87 -8.20
CA GLY A 127 -10.07 15.03 -9.15
C GLY A 127 -9.34 13.76 -9.55
N TYR A 128 -8.39 13.29 -8.73
CA TYR A 128 -7.53 12.16 -9.07
C TYR A 128 -8.29 10.84 -9.19
N TYR A 129 -9.27 10.62 -8.31
CA TYR A 129 -10.08 9.40 -8.33
C TYR A 129 -11.34 9.60 -9.14
N ASP A 130 -11.50 8.80 -10.21
CA ASP A 130 -12.74 8.74 -10.97
C ASP A 130 -13.71 7.80 -10.27
N ARG A 131 -14.91 8.31 -9.96
CA ARG A 131 -15.97 7.54 -9.31
C ARG A 131 -17.18 7.37 -10.22
N GLY A 132 -16.99 7.52 -11.54
CA GLY A 132 -18.08 7.38 -12.51
C GLY A 132 -19.21 8.36 -12.27
N ALA A 133 -20.43 7.85 -12.08
CA ALA A 133 -21.64 8.70 -11.86
C ALA A 133 -21.58 9.51 -10.57
N ALA A 134 -20.76 9.10 -9.60
CA ALA A 134 -20.58 9.83 -8.35
C ALA A 134 -19.57 11.01 -8.48
N GLY A 135 -18.97 11.19 -9.68
CA GLY A 135 -18.02 12.26 -9.93
C GLY A 135 -16.57 11.84 -9.63
N SER A 136 -15.76 12.80 -9.25
CA SER A 136 -14.36 12.56 -8.89
C SER A 136 -14.10 12.92 -7.43
N ALA A 137 -13.01 12.39 -6.89
CA ALA A 137 -12.55 12.72 -5.54
C ALA A 137 -11.09 13.13 -5.60
N ASP A 138 -10.72 14.07 -4.72
CA ASP A 138 -9.34 14.52 -4.59
C ASP A 138 -8.50 13.48 -3.84
N ALA A 139 -7.23 13.40 -4.18
CA ALA A 139 -6.27 12.58 -3.46
C ALA A 139 -5.44 13.44 -2.53
N VAL A 140 -5.29 13.00 -1.29
CA VAL A 140 -4.33 13.56 -0.35
C VAL A 140 -3.01 12.84 -0.58
N VAL A 141 -1.95 13.58 -0.86
CA VAL A 141 -0.60 13.03 -0.90
C VAL A 141 -0.04 13.06 0.51
N MET A 142 0.45 11.93 0.98
CA MET A 142 1.05 11.80 2.31
C MET A 142 2.52 11.41 2.18
N ARG A 143 3.31 11.84 3.15
CA ARG A 143 4.75 11.64 3.16
C ARG A 143 5.22 11.18 4.53
N LEU A 144 6.14 10.21 4.52
CA LEU A 144 6.86 9.75 5.70
C LEU A 144 8.36 9.88 5.46
N ASP A 145 9.06 10.61 6.31
CA ASP A 145 10.51 10.58 6.33
C ASP A 145 10.97 9.26 6.93
N LEU A 146 11.77 8.52 6.18
CA LEU A 146 12.26 7.23 6.63
C LEU A 146 13.46 7.36 7.57
N GLY A 147 14.01 8.56 7.64
CA GLY A 147 15.13 8.88 8.52
C GLY A 147 16.40 8.16 8.11
N ARG A 148 17.50 8.91 8.05
CA ARG A 148 18.81 8.30 8.11
C ARG A 148 19.34 8.52 9.50
N GLU A 149 19.61 7.44 10.18
CA GLU A 149 20.41 7.56 11.39
C GLU A 149 21.78 8.10 11.00
N THR A 150 22.08 9.23 11.51
CA THR A 150 23.40 9.82 11.39
C THR A 150 24.37 9.15 12.37
#